data_1abcea80a8ed707a16dde99e89d234a3
#
_entry.id   1abcea80a8ed707a16dde99e89d234a3
#
_cell.length_a   1.000
_cell.length_b   1.000
_cell.length_c   1.000
_cell.angle_alpha   90.00
_cell.angle_beta   90.00
_cell.angle_gamma   90.00
#
_symmetry.space_group_name_H-M   'P 1'
#
loop_
_entity.id
_entity.type
_entity.pdbx_description
1 polymer ?
#
loop_
_entity_poly.entity_id
_entity_poly.type
_entity_poly.pdbx_seq_one_letter_code
_entity_poly.pdbx_strand_id
1 'polypeptide(L)'
;MKRTIIDASQLELNDKVVAIKRVSKTVKGGRTMRFSALVVVGDGNGHVGAGLGKAGEVPEAIRKGKEAAIKNLVEIPRDENNSIPHDFLGEFGSASVLLKKAPEGTGIIAGGPVRSVVELAGIKNIRTKSLGSNNKTNVVLATIEGLLKLKTPEEVAKNRGKSVEDVIC
;
A
#
# COMPACT_ATOMS: atom_id res chain seq x y z
N MET A 1 -13.46 -4.10 -9.26
CA MET A 1 -13.08 -2.70 -8.99
C MET A 1 -12.35 -2.13 -10.19
N LYS A 2 -12.79 -0.99 -10.71
CA LYS A 2 -12.07 -0.31 -11.80
C LYS A 2 -10.83 0.35 -11.20
N ARG A 3 -9.64 -0.14 -11.55
CA ARG A 3 -8.40 0.59 -11.26
C ARG A 3 -8.37 1.78 -12.22
N THR A 4 -8.49 2.97 -11.69
CA THR A 4 -8.27 4.20 -12.47
C THR A 4 -6.79 4.22 -12.83
N ILE A 5 -6.47 4.30 -14.11
CA ILE A 5 -5.08 4.46 -14.57
C ILE A 5 -4.70 5.90 -14.25
N ILE A 6 -3.80 6.08 -13.28
CA ILE A 6 -3.30 7.38 -12.86
C ILE A 6 -2.09 7.71 -13.72
N ASP A 7 -2.07 8.91 -14.29
CA ASP A 7 -0.95 9.37 -15.11
C ASP A 7 0.23 9.78 -14.19
N ALA A 8 1.21 8.88 -14.10
CA ALA A 8 2.36 9.02 -13.21
C ALA A 8 3.33 10.15 -13.62
N SER A 9 3.22 10.67 -14.84
CA SER A 9 4.13 11.71 -15.37
C SER A 9 3.95 13.08 -14.72
N GLN A 10 2.79 13.32 -14.07
CA GLN A 10 2.47 14.58 -13.41
C GLN A 10 2.72 14.57 -11.89
N LEU A 11 3.17 13.42 -11.34
CA LEU A 11 3.33 13.22 -9.91
C LEU A 11 4.80 13.17 -9.51
N GLU A 12 5.14 13.87 -8.41
CA GLU A 12 6.44 13.72 -7.76
C GLU A 12 6.46 12.44 -6.92
N LEU A 13 6.94 11.34 -7.51
CA LEU A 13 6.93 10.04 -6.90
C LEU A 13 8.19 9.75 -6.09
N ASN A 14 8.02 9.51 -4.81
CA ASN A 14 9.04 8.97 -3.93
C ASN A 14 8.96 7.44 -3.90
N ASP A 15 10.11 6.76 -3.81
CA ASP A 15 10.16 5.32 -3.72
C ASP A 15 10.85 4.84 -2.43
N LYS A 16 10.39 3.72 -1.91
CA LYS A 16 10.95 3.07 -0.71
C LYS A 16 11.08 1.57 -0.93
N VAL A 17 12.30 1.04 -0.75
CA VAL A 17 12.56 -0.39 -0.83
C VAL A 17 12.18 -1.04 0.50
N VAL A 18 11.16 -1.89 0.47
CA VAL A 18 10.63 -2.58 1.68
C VAL A 18 11.43 -3.84 2.00
N ALA A 19 11.83 -4.60 0.98
CA ALA A 19 12.59 -5.82 1.17
C ALA A 19 13.36 -6.21 -0.10
N ILE A 20 14.56 -6.72 0.10
CA ILE A 20 15.36 -7.40 -0.92
C ILE A 20 15.57 -8.83 -0.46
N LYS A 21 15.32 -9.80 -1.36
CA LYS A 21 15.53 -11.22 -1.10
C LYS A 21 16.35 -11.83 -2.22
N ARG A 22 17.30 -12.69 -1.87
CA ARG A 22 18.00 -13.56 -2.84
C ARG A 22 17.11 -14.77 -3.11
N VAL A 23 16.77 -15.01 -4.37
CA VAL A 23 15.94 -16.13 -4.82
C VAL A 23 16.75 -17.01 -5.78
N SER A 24 16.49 -18.31 -5.80
CA SER A 24 17.16 -19.23 -6.69
C SER A 24 16.15 -20.08 -7.45
N LYS A 25 16.49 -20.37 -8.74
CA LYS A 25 15.79 -21.35 -9.56
C LYS A 25 16.73 -22.53 -9.78
N THR A 26 16.30 -23.72 -9.40
CA THR A 26 17.04 -24.97 -9.68
C THR A 26 16.81 -25.37 -11.13
N VAL A 27 17.88 -25.64 -11.87
CA VAL A 27 17.90 -26.09 -13.26
C VAL A 27 18.75 -27.34 -13.37
N LYS A 28 18.72 -28.07 -14.51
CA LYS A 28 19.47 -29.31 -14.74
C LYS A 28 21.00 -29.16 -14.59
N GLY A 29 21.58 -28.04 -14.53
CA GLY A 29 23.04 -27.81 -14.35
C GLY A 29 23.40 -27.10 -13.04
N GLY A 30 22.43 -26.88 -12.12
CA GLY A 30 22.70 -26.19 -10.86
C GLY A 30 21.61 -25.21 -10.44
N ARG A 31 22.01 -24.12 -9.78
CA ARG A 31 21.08 -23.09 -9.26
C ARG A 31 21.40 -21.73 -9.87
N THR A 32 20.43 -21.16 -10.55
CA THR A 32 20.55 -19.77 -11.03
C THR A 32 20.05 -18.82 -9.95
N MET A 33 20.91 -17.95 -9.44
CA MET A 33 20.59 -16.98 -8.40
C MET A 33 20.09 -15.67 -9.02
N ARG A 34 19.08 -15.07 -8.38
CA ARG A 34 18.53 -13.75 -8.72
C ARG A 34 18.17 -12.98 -7.46
N PHE A 35 17.95 -11.68 -7.59
CA PHE A 35 17.44 -10.82 -6.52
C PHE A 35 16.00 -10.43 -6.80
N SER A 36 15.21 -10.37 -5.75
CA SER A 36 13.84 -9.89 -5.77
C SER A 36 13.73 -8.69 -4.85
N ALA A 37 13.32 -7.54 -5.38
CA ALA A 37 13.11 -6.32 -4.62
C ALA A 37 11.61 -5.99 -4.58
N LEU A 38 11.08 -5.76 -3.37
CA LEU A 38 9.75 -5.22 -3.15
C LEU A 38 9.87 -3.72 -2.96
N VAL A 39 9.29 -2.95 -3.85
CA VAL A 39 9.33 -1.48 -3.87
C VAL A 39 7.93 -0.94 -3.74
N VAL A 40 7.77 0.10 -2.93
CA VAL A 40 6.55 0.91 -2.82
C VAL A 40 6.87 2.30 -3.32
N VAL A 41 5.95 2.87 -4.09
CA VAL A 41 6.06 4.22 -4.67
C VAL A 41 4.83 5.01 -4.28
N GLY A 42 4.98 6.29 -4.00
CA GLY A 42 3.87 7.20 -3.71
C GLY A 42 4.27 8.66 -3.76
N ASP A 43 3.28 9.53 -3.81
CA ASP A 43 3.45 10.99 -3.90
C ASP A 43 3.27 11.72 -2.56
N GLY A 44 2.89 10.99 -1.48
CA GLY A 44 2.52 11.61 -0.21
C GLY A 44 1.17 12.35 -0.22
N ASN A 45 0.43 12.28 -1.32
CA ASN A 45 -0.83 13.00 -1.55
C ASN A 45 -2.03 12.09 -1.82
N GLY A 46 -1.96 10.83 -1.43
CA GLY A 46 -3.03 9.86 -1.57
C GLY A 46 -2.80 8.83 -2.66
N HIS A 47 -1.72 8.91 -3.42
CA HIS A 47 -1.39 7.91 -4.41
C HIS A 47 -0.28 7.01 -3.91
N VAL A 48 -0.49 5.71 -3.98
CA VAL A 48 0.52 4.71 -3.61
C VAL A 48 0.42 3.49 -4.51
N GLY A 49 1.56 2.87 -4.79
CA GLY A 49 1.63 1.64 -5.56
C GLY A 49 2.72 0.73 -5.05
N ALA A 50 2.59 -0.56 -5.27
CA ALA A 50 3.61 -1.53 -4.94
C ALA A 50 3.98 -2.40 -6.14
N GLY A 51 5.26 -2.72 -6.24
CA GLY A 51 5.79 -3.54 -7.32
C GLY A 51 6.88 -4.49 -6.85
N LEU A 52 6.94 -5.66 -7.47
CA LEU A 52 7.96 -6.66 -7.25
C LEU A 52 8.83 -6.78 -8.50
N GLY A 53 10.10 -6.39 -8.38
CA GLY A 53 11.11 -6.55 -9.42
C GLY A 53 12.02 -7.76 -9.17
N LYS A 54 12.41 -8.46 -10.23
CA LYS A 54 13.38 -9.56 -10.18
C LYS A 54 14.44 -9.38 -11.25
N ALA A 55 15.73 -9.45 -10.87
CA ALA A 55 16.86 -9.35 -11.80
C ALA A 55 18.08 -10.12 -11.28
N GLY A 56 19.14 -10.18 -12.10
CA GLY A 56 20.43 -10.76 -11.71
C GLY A 56 21.16 -9.89 -10.69
N GLU A 57 20.96 -8.58 -10.74
CA GLU A 57 21.58 -7.58 -9.87
C GLU A 57 20.54 -6.83 -9.05
N VAL A 58 20.95 -6.32 -7.90
CA VAL A 58 20.05 -5.60 -6.97
C VAL A 58 19.53 -4.28 -7.55
N PRO A 59 20.36 -3.39 -8.15
CA PRO A 59 19.89 -2.14 -8.74
C PRO A 59 18.84 -2.35 -9.83
N GLU A 60 19.06 -3.33 -10.70
CA GLU A 60 18.12 -3.70 -11.76
C GLU A 60 16.79 -4.26 -11.20
N ALA A 61 16.85 -5.04 -10.10
CA ALA A 61 15.65 -5.53 -9.43
C ALA A 61 14.83 -4.38 -8.84
N ILE A 62 15.48 -3.37 -8.25
CA ILE A 62 14.83 -2.16 -7.70
C ILE A 62 14.20 -1.35 -8.84
N ARG A 63 14.93 -1.09 -9.94
CA ARG A 63 14.41 -0.35 -11.09
C ARG A 63 13.14 -0.99 -11.66
N LYS A 64 13.18 -2.31 -11.89
CA LYS A 64 12.00 -3.07 -12.34
C LYS A 64 10.86 -3.06 -11.34
N GLY A 65 11.18 -3.12 -10.03
CA GLY A 65 10.20 -3.00 -8.95
C GLY A 65 9.49 -1.64 -8.95
N LYS A 66 10.26 -0.55 -9.14
CA LYS A 66 9.73 0.81 -9.26
C LYS A 66 8.81 0.97 -10.48
N GLU A 67 9.22 0.50 -11.65
CA GLU A 67 8.39 0.52 -12.86
C GLU A 67 7.08 -0.26 -12.68
N ALA A 68 7.13 -1.42 -12.02
CA ALA A 68 5.94 -2.21 -11.70
C ALA A 68 5.03 -1.52 -10.67
N ALA A 69 5.61 -0.82 -9.69
CA ALA A 69 4.87 -0.07 -8.67
C ALA A 69 4.13 1.13 -9.30
N ILE A 70 4.78 1.86 -10.22
CA ILE A 70 4.18 2.98 -10.95
C ILE A 70 2.98 2.52 -11.78
N LYS A 71 3.06 1.36 -12.42
CA LYS A 71 1.92 0.79 -13.18
C LYS A 71 0.73 0.37 -12.29
N ASN A 72 1.00 0.15 -11.00
CA ASN A 72 0.01 -0.28 -10.00
C ASN A 72 -0.35 0.85 -9.02
N LEU A 73 -0.20 2.11 -9.42
CA LEU A 73 -0.63 3.25 -8.60
C LEU A 73 -2.14 3.22 -8.39
N VAL A 74 -2.54 3.52 -7.17
CA VAL A 74 -3.95 3.60 -6.75
C VAL A 74 -4.15 4.83 -5.87
N GLU A 75 -5.35 5.40 -5.96
CA GLU A 75 -5.77 6.51 -5.12
C GLU A 75 -6.44 6.00 -3.85
N ILE A 76 -6.10 6.62 -2.72
CA ILE A 76 -6.55 6.24 -1.39
C ILE A 76 -7.34 7.40 -0.78
N PRO A 77 -8.57 7.16 -0.27
CA PRO A 77 -9.34 8.16 0.43
C PRO A 77 -8.68 8.52 1.76
N ARG A 78 -8.57 9.82 2.03
CA ARG A 78 -8.03 10.37 3.28
C ARG A 78 -9.06 11.26 3.94
N ASP A 79 -9.03 11.34 5.26
CA ASP A 79 -9.81 12.26 6.08
C ASP A 79 -9.07 13.62 6.22
N GLU A 80 -9.76 14.67 6.62
CA GLU A 80 -9.23 16.02 6.88
C GLU A 80 -8.03 16.00 7.84
N ASN A 81 -8.01 15.08 8.80
CA ASN A 81 -6.94 14.89 9.78
C ASN A 81 -5.73 14.08 9.24
N ASN A 82 -5.60 13.89 7.92
CA ASN A 82 -4.59 13.02 7.31
C ASN A 82 -4.59 11.61 7.94
N SER A 83 -5.77 11.10 8.27
CA SER A 83 -6.04 9.75 8.75
C SER A 83 -6.93 9.01 7.75
N ILE A 84 -7.34 7.79 8.09
CA ILE A 84 -8.31 7.02 7.32
C ILE A 84 -9.75 7.35 7.78
N PRO A 85 -10.76 7.25 6.89
CA PRO A 85 -12.15 7.55 7.24
C PRO A 85 -12.72 6.68 8.36
N HIS A 86 -12.44 5.38 8.33
CA HIS A 86 -12.93 4.40 9.32
C HIS A 86 -11.96 3.23 9.50
N ASP A 87 -12.16 2.45 10.56
CA ASP A 87 -11.40 1.22 10.82
C ASP A 87 -11.70 0.16 9.76
N PHE A 88 -10.67 -0.53 9.29
CA PHE A 88 -10.81 -1.59 8.29
C PHE A 88 -9.77 -2.70 8.45
N LEU A 89 -10.18 -3.93 8.14
CA LEU A 89 -9.29 -5.08 8.06
C LEU A 89 -8.97 -5.37 6.59
N GLY A 90 -7.73 -5.06 6.18
CA GLY A 90 -7.24 -5.40 4.85
C GLY A 90 -6.70 -6.82 4.80
N GLU A 91 -7.05 -7.58 3.79
CA GLU A 91 -6.66 -8.99 3.63
C GLU A 91 -6.13 -9.25 2.23
N PHE A 92 -5.03 -10.01 2.18
CA PHE A 92 -4.45 -10.52 0.94
C PHE A 92 -3.77 -11.87 1.18
N GLY A 93 -4.32 -12.93 0.59
CA GLY A 93 -3.87 -14.29 0.86
C GLY A 93 -4.00 -14.64 2.34
N SER A 94 -2.90 -14.99 2.99
CA SER A 94 -2.84 -15.31 4.42
C SER A 94 -2.43 -14.11 5.31
N ALA A 95 -2.21 -12.94 4.73
CA ALA A 95 -1.88 -11.73 5.48
C ALA A 95 -3.14 -10.91 5.77
N SER A 96 -3.30 -10.50 7.01
CA SER A 96 -4.36 -9.62 7.48
C SER A 96 -3.75 -8.43 8.19
N VAL A 97 -4.17 -7.22 7.84
CA VAL A 97 -3.68 -5.97 8.43
C VAL A 97 -4.86 -5.14 8.93
N LEU A 98 -4.92 -4.95 10.22
CA LEU A 98 -5.90 -4.08 10.85
C LEU A 98 -5.43 -2.63 10.72
N LEU A 99 -6.26 -1.79 10.12
CA LEU A 99 -6.08 -0.35 9.97
C LEU A 99 -7.09 0.34 10.87
N LYS A 100 -6.62 1.17 11.80
CA LYS A 100 -7.48 1.92 12.73
C LYS A 100 -7.30 3.41 12.57
N LYS A 101 -8.42 4.12 12.49
CA LYS A 101 -8.44 5.58 12.53
C LYS A 101 -7.76 6.08 13.82
N ALA A 102 -7.01 7.16 13.71
CA ALA A 102 -6.34 7.77 14.83
C ALA A 102 -6.56 9.29 14.82
N PRO A 103 -6.67 9.92 16.01
CA PRO A 103 -6.78 11.36 16.13
C PRO A 103 -5.47 12.04 15.68
N GLU A 104 -5.54 13.31 15.39
CA GLU A 104 -4.39 14.14 15.06
C GLU A 104 -3.34 14.09 16.18
N GLY A 105 -2.07 14.10 15.80
CA GLY A 105 -0.94 14.00 16.74
C GLY A 105 -0.53 12.59 17.16
N THR A 106 -1.27 11.55 16.76
CA THR A 106 -0.90 10.16 17.08
C THR A 106 0.34 9.69 16.31
N GLY A 107 0.53 10.20 15.08
CA GLY A 107 1.59 9.73 14.20
C GLY A 107 1.30 8.36 13.58
N ILE A 108 2.32 7.80 12.92
CA ILE A 108 2.21 6.50 12.25
C ILE A 108 2.68 5.39 13.19
N ILE A 109 1.74 4.59 13.70
CA ILE A 109 2.03 3.39 14.49
C ILE A 109 1.80 2.17 13.61
N ALA A 110 2.87 1.72 12.95
CA ALA A 110 2.79 0.66 11.94
C ALA A 110 4.07 -0.19 11.89
N GLY A 111 3.93 -1.46 11.56
CA GLY A 111 5.05 -2.34 11.23
C GLY A 111 5.76 -1.90 9.95
N GLY A 112 7.04 -2.22 9.79
CA GLY A 112 7.89 -1.71 8.70
C GLY A 112 7.26 -1.75 7.30
N PRO A 113 6.75 -2.89 6.81
CA PRO A 113 6.12 -2.97 5.49
C PRO A 113 4.87 -2.08 5.36
N VAL A 114 4.00 -2.07 6.38
CA VAL A 114 2.79 -1.24 6.43
C VAL A 114 3.16 0.24 6.50
N ARG A 115 4.15 0.58 7.36
CA ARG A 115 4.65 1.95 7.52
C ARG A 115 5.11 2.55 6.19
N SER A 116 5.85 1.78 5.38
CA SER A 116 6.32 2.25 4.07
C SER A 116 5.17 2.61 3.13
N VAL A 117 4.06 1.86 3.16
CA VAL A 117 2.87 2.15 2.35
C VAL A 117 2.16 3.42 2.85
N VAL A 118 1.93 3.50 4.16
CA VAL A 118 1.17 4.59 4.79
C VAL A 118 1.90 5.93 4.69
N GLU A 119 3.23 5.95 4.89
CA GLU A 119 4.06 7.14 4.72
C GLU A 119 4.00 7.68 3.28
N LEU A 120 4.16 6.80 2.30
CA LEU A 120 4.12 7.17 0.87
C LEU A 120 2.71 7.53 0.39
N ALA A 121 1.66 7.03 1.04
CA ALA A 121 0.28 7.46 0.82
C ALA A 121 -0.04 8.83 1.43
N GLY A 122 0.84 9.39 2.26
CA GLY A 122 0.64 10.68 2.93
C GLY A 122 -0.32 10.63 4.12
N ILE A 123 -0.60 9.45 4.67
CA ILE A 123 -1.36 9.30 5.90
C ILE A 123 -0.42 9.58 7.08
N LYS A 124 -0.77 10.55 7.92
CA LYS A 124 0.07 10.99 9.05
C LYS A 124 -0.36 10.38 10.39
N ASN A 125 -1.64 10.04 10.54
CA ASN A 125 -2.22 9.57 11.79
C ASN A 125 -2.95 8.24 11.57
N ILE A 126 -2.33 7.12 12.01
CA ILE A 126 -2.91 5.79 11.88
C ILE A 126 -2.31 4.82 12.90
N ARG A 127 -3.13 3.89 13.37
CA ARG A 127 -2.70 2.74 14.17
C ARG A 127 -2.95 1.46 13.39
N THR A 128 -1.95 0.61 13.28
CA THR A 128 -2.05 -0.62 12.50
C THR A 128 -1.52 -1.83 13.25
N LYS A 129 -2.04 -3.01 12.93
CA LYS A 129 -1.52 -4.28 13.43
C LYS A 129 -1.58 -5.35 12.35
N SER A 130 -0.45 -6.00 12.08
CA SER A 130 -0.43 -7.20 11.26
C SER A 130 -0.84 -8.40 12.11
N LEU A 131 -1.92 -9.08 11.71
CA LEU A 131 -2.53 -10.19 12.46
C LEU A 131 -2.28 -11.56 11.82
N GLY A 132 -2.02 -11.59 10.53
CA GLY A 132 -1.81 -12.82 9.76
C GLY A 132 -0.34 -13.12 9.48
N SER A 133 -0.08 -13.57 8.28
CA SER A 133 1.27 -13.92 7.80
C SER A 133 2.24 -12.73 7.82
N ASN A 134 3.50 -13.01 8.19
CA ASN A 134 4.59 -12.02 8.22
C ASN A 134 5.30 -11.85 6.85
N ASN A 135 4.75 -12.40 5.77
CA ASN A 135 5.31 -12.22 4.44
C ASN A 135 5.15 -10.77 3.99
N LYS A 136 6.29 -10.04 3.91
CA LYS A 136 6.32 -8.61 3.59
C LYS A 136 5.56 -8.25 2.31
N THR A 137 5.61 -9.08 1.28
CA THR A 137 4.86 -8.88 0.03
C THR A 137 3.36 -8.92 0.26
N ASN A 138 2.87 -9.94 0.96
CA ASN A 138 1.45 -10.08 1.24
C ASN A 138 0.94 -8.98 2.19
N VAL A 139 1.76 -8.61 3.18
CA VAL A 139 1.43 -7.51 4.12
C VAL A 139 1.28 -6.18 3.38
N VAL A 140 2.19 -5.85 2.46
CA VAL A 140 2.08 -4.63 1.62
C VAL A 140 0.82 -4.66 0.77
N LEU A 141 0.55 -5.78 0.10
CA LEU A 141 -0.66 -5.91 -0.74
C LEU A 141 -1.94 -5.89 0.09
N ALA A 142 -1.97 -6.54 1.27
CA ALA A 142 -3.10 -6.48 2.20
C ALA A 142 -3.37 -5.04 2.68
N THR A 143 -2.32 -4.27 2.91
CA THR A 143 -2.45 -2.86 3.30
C THR A 143 -3.06 -2.03 2.17
N ILE A 144 -2.57 -2.18 0.94
CA ILE A 144 -3.11 -1.44 -0.22
C ILE A 144 -4.56 -1.85 -0.50
N GLU A 145 -4.87 -3.15 -0.49
CA GLU A 145 -6.26 -3.63 -0.66
C GLU A 145 -7.19 -3.13 0.45
N GLY A 146 -6.69 -3.06 1.68
CA GLY A 146 -7.44 -2.50 2.80
C GLY A 146 -7.75 -1.02 2.61
N LEU A 147 -6.75 -0.23 2.20
CA LEU A 147 -6.89 1.20 1.94
C LEU A 147 -7.81 1.49 0.74
N LEU A 148 -7.79 0.65 -0.30
CA LEU A 148 -8.68 0.76 -1.46
C LEU A 148 -10.16 0.48 -1.15
N LYS A 149 -10.43 -0.33 -0.14
CA LYS A 149 -11.80 -0.69 0.27
C LYS A 149 -12.42 0.31 1.24
N LEU A 150 -11.66 1.30 1.69
CA LEU A 150 -12.19 2.39 2.49
C LEU A 150 -13.24 3.17 1.68
N LYS A 151 -14.29 3.59 2.37
CA LYS A 151 -15.37 4.40 1.80
C LYS A 151 -15.42 5.74 2.48
N THR A 152 -15.57 6.79 1.70
CA THR A 152 -15.81 8.12 2.26
C THR A 152 -17.25 8.25 2.75
N PRO A 153 -17.53 9.10 3.75
CA PRO A 153 -18.90 9.36 4.19
C PRO A 153 -19.83 9.80 3.06
N GLU A 154 -19.29 10.55 2.08
CA GLU A 154 -20.00 11.00 0.88
C GLU A 154 -20.44 9.85 -0.01
N GLU A 155 -19.56 8.87 -0.25
CA GLU A 155 -19.88 7.67 -1.02
C GLU A 155 -20.96 6.82 -0.32
N VAL A 156 -20.87 6.72 1.01
CA VAL A 156 -21.87 5.98 1.79
C VAL A 156 -23.22 6.69 1.76
N ALA A 157 -23.25 8.02 1.91
CA ALA A 157 -24.43 8.85 1.82
C ALA A 157 -25.12 8.70 0.46
N LYS A 158 -24.33 8.82 -0.63
CA LYS A 158 -24.81 8.62 -2.01
C LYS A 158 -25.43 7.23 -2.23
N ASN A 159 -24.78 6.18 -1.71
CA ASN A 159 -25.25 4.80 -1.84
C ASN A 159 -26.55 4.53 -1.05
N ARG A 160 -26.75 5.26 0.07
CA ARG A 160 -27.94 5.14 0.93
C ARG A 160 -29.05 6.13 0.58
N GLY A 161 -28.80 7.09 -0.31
CA GLY A 161 -29.74 8.17 -0.63
C GLY A 161 -30.05 9.08 0.57
N LYS A 162 -29.09 9.29 1.48
CA LYS A 162 -29.21 10.10 2.70
C LYS A 162 -28.24 11.27 2.64
N SER A 163 -28.42 12.25 3.56
CA SER A 163 -27.47 13.32 3.75
C SER A 163 -26.17 12.82 4.40
N VAL A 164 -25.06 13.53 4.20
CA VAL A 164 -23.77 13.18 4.83
C VAL A 164 -23.89 13.30 6.35
N GLU A 165 -24.63 14.27 6.86
CA GLU A 165 -24.88 14.49 8.27
C GLU A 165 -25.57 13.30 8.93
N ASP A 166 -26.55 12.67 8.27
CA ASP A 166 -27.24 11.46 8.75
C ASP A 166 -26.36 10.19 8.76
N VAL A 167 -25.18 10.24 8.15
CA VAL A 167 -24.26 9.10 8.08
C VAL A 167 -23.13 9.21 9.11
N ILE A 168 -22.79 10.44 9.52
CA ILE A 168 -21.71 10.73 10.48
C ILE A 168 -22.21 10.68 11.92
N CYS A 169 -23.53 10.87 12.15
CA CYS A 169 -24.16 10.76 13.48
C CYS A 169 -24.17 9.34 14.04
#